data_fe12d241ddedc449c6b5dfd9575cccc6
#
_entry.id   fe12d241ddedc449c6b5dfd9575cccc6
#
_cell.length_a   1.000
_cell.length_b   1.000
_cell.length_c   1.000
_cell.angle_alpha   90.00
_cell.angle_beta   90.00
_cell.angle_gamma   90.00
#
_symmetry.space_group_name_H-M   'P 1'
#
loop_
_entity.id
_entity.type
_entity.pdbx_description
1 polymer ?
#
loop_
_entity_poly.entity_id
_entity_poly.type
_entity_poly.pdbx_seq_one_letter_code
_entity_poly.pdbx_strand_id
1 'polypeptide(L)'
;MTDTAPPVVRIDGVTKTFPQGNVTALQEIDLALAPGEFVSLIGPSGCGKSTLLRVIGDLVEPTAGTVTVNGKPARQARTDGDYGIVFQDAVLFDWRTVAKNIALPLEMLGWDRPRRHARVAEMLELVELGGFADHHPWQLSGGMQQRVSIARALAFEPALLLMDEPFGALDEMTRERLNLELLSIWQQLGSTVVFVTHSISEAVFLSSRVVVMSPRPGRIAGTVPIDLPYPRTVETREAPRFFELVTEVRELLRTRGEHLLPEEEAAL
;
A
#
# COMPACT_ATOMS: atom_id res chain seq x y z
N MET A 1 -13.01 -10.08 27.43
CA MET A 1 -13.38 -9.39 26.21
C MET A 1 -12.24 -8.40 25.98
N THR A 2 -11.30 -8.72 25.09
CA THR A 2 -10.23 -7.80 24.73
C THR A 2 -10.85 -6.65 23.94
N ASP A 3 -10.77 -5.47 24.53
CA ASP A 3 -11.19 -4.19 23.93
C ASP A 3 -10.22 -3.91 22.77
N THR A 4 -10.49 -4.50 21.60
CA THR A 4 -9.70 -4.25 20.39
C THR A 4 -10.13 -2.90 19.84
N ALA A 5 -9.18 -1.98 19.72
CA ALA A 5 -9.41 -0.67 19.10
C ALA A 5 -10.16 -0.83 17.75
N PRO A 6 -11.06 0.10 17.41
CA PRO A 6 -11.81 0.02 16.16
C PRO A 6 -10.83 -0.01 14.96
N PRO A 7 -11.16 -0.76 13.89
CA PRO A 7 -10.30 -0.86 12.73
C PRO A 7 -10.14 0.49 12.01
N VAL A 8 -8.94 0.76 11.52
CA VAL A 8 -8.66 1.95 10.69
C VAL A 8 -9.33 1.83 9.32
N VAL A 9 -9.33 0.63 8.74
CA VAL A 9 -10.07 0.33 7.51
C VAL A 9 -11.04 -0.81 7.78
N ARG A 10 -12.29 -0.64 7.36
CA ARG A 10 -13.29 -1.70 7.37
C ARG A 10 -13.98 -1.76 6.01
N ILE A 11 -14.00 -2.93 5.43
CA ILE A 11 -14.61 -3.25 4.15
C ILE A 11 -15.64 -4.34 4.40
N ASP A 12 -16.89 -4.07 4.08
CA ASP A 12 -18.02 -4.98 4.30
C ASP A 12 -18.70 -5.29 2.97
N GLY A 13 -18.56 -6.52 2.46
CA GLY A 13 -19.24 -7.07 1.29
C GLY A 13 -18.97 -6.30 -0.02
N VAL A 14 -17.78 -5.71 -0.18
CA VAL A 14 -17.48 -4.86 -1.33
C VAL A 14 -17.42 -5.66 -2.63
N THR A 15 -18.25 -5.24 -3.59
CA THR A 15 -18.24 -5.71 -4.97
C THR A 15 -18.00 -4.55 -5.92
N LYS A 16 -17.15 -4.76 -6.95
CA LYS A 16 -16.91 -3.78 -8.00
C LYS A 16 -17.04 -4.41 -9.37
N THR A 17 -18.05 -3.96 -10.13
CA THR A 17 -18.23 -4.28 -11.55
C THR A 17 -18.06 -3.02 -12.38
N PHE A 18 -17.24 -3.11 -13.44
CA PHE A 18 -17.06 -2.03 -14.41
C PHE A 18 -18.06 -2.23 -15.56
N PRO A 19 -18.93 -1.22 -15.84
CA PRO A 19 -19.95 -1.33 -16.89
C PRO A 19 -19.34 -1.57 -18.28
N GLN A 20 -18.18 -0.95 -18.56
CA GLN A 20 -17.44 -1.14 -19.80
C GLN A 20 -16.86 -2.57 -19.83
N GLY A 21 -17.47 -3.43 -20.63
CA GLY A 21 -17.09 -4.84 -20.75
C GLY A 21 -17.72 -5.79 -19.72
N ASN A 22 -18.63 -5.30 -18.85
CA ASN A 22 -19.29 -6.09 -17.80
C ASN A 22 -18.32 -6.92 -16.94
N VAL A 23 -17.20 -6.31 -16.54
CA VAL A 23 -16.13 -6.99 -15.81
C VAL A 23 -16.29 -6.81 -14.31
N THR A 24 -16.55 -7.89 -13.58
CA THR A 24 -16.49 -7.90 -12.12
C THR A 24 -15.04 -8.07 -11.68
N ALA A 25 -14.49 -6.98 -11.14
CA ALA A 25 -13.10 -6.95 -10.67
C ALA A 25 -12.96 -7.45 -9.24
N LEU A 26 -13.92 -7.10 -8.36
CA LEU A 26 -13.98 -7.52 -6.95
C LEU A 26 -15.34 -8.10 -6.64
N GLN A 27 -15.38 -9.14 -5.82
CA GLN A 27 -16.62 -9.78 -5.41
C GLN A 27 -16.61 -10.14 -3.93
N GLU A 28 -17.55 -9.55 -3.17
CA GLU A 28 -17.81 -9.85 -1.77
C GLU A 28 -16.54 -9.81 -0.92
N ILE A 29 -15.83 -8.66 -0.96
CA ILE A 29 -14.63 -8.45 -0.15
C ILE A 29 -15.02 -8.01 1.25
N ASP A 30 -14.59 -8.79 2.24
CA ASP A 30 -14.66 -8.46 3.66
C ASP A 30 -13.23 -8.38 4.23
N LEU A 31 -12.84 -7.22 4.76
CA LEU A 31 -11.50 -7.00 5.30
C LEU A 31 -11.53 -5.91 6.38
N ALA A 32 -10.85 -6.15 7.49
CA ALA A 32 -10.62 -5.14 8.51
C ALA A 32 -9.12 -5.02 8.80
N LEU A 33 -8.63 -3.78 8.97
CA LEU A 33 -7.24 -3.48 9.33
C LEU A 33 -7.21 -2.76 10.67
N ALA A 34 -6.42 -3.30 11.59
CA ALA A 34 -6.19 -2.69 12.90
C ALA A 34 -5.26 -1.46 12.81
N PRO A 35 -5.29 -0.54 13.77
CA PRO A 35 -4.35 0.57 13.85
C PRO A 35 -2.89 0.08 13.89
N GLY A 36 -2.02 0.72 13.11
CA GLY A 36 -0.59 0.38 13.04
C GLY A 36 -0.26 -0.92 12.32
N GLU A 37 -1.22 -1.60 11.69
CA GLU A 37 -1.01 -2.84 10.97
C GLU A 37 -0.38 -2.57 9.59
N PHE A 38 0.61 -3.37 9.21
CA PHE A 38 1.15 -3.39 7.84
C PHE A 38 0.58 -4.60 7.10
N VAL A 39 -0.33 -4.38 6.16
CA VAL A 39 -1.02 -5.44 5.42
C VAL A 39 -0.61 -5.42 3.96
N SER A 40 -0.06 -6.52 3.45
CA SER A 40 0.17 -6.69 2.02
C SER A 40 -0.98 -7.41 1.34
N LEU A 41 -1.36 -6.91 0.16
CA LEU A 41 -2.29 -7.57 -0.77
C LEU A 41 -1.49 -8.24 -1.88
N ILE A 42 -1.62 -9.55 -2.02
CA ILE A 42 -0.94 -10.33 -3.06
C ILE A 42 -1.94 -11.16 -3.85
N GLY A 43 -1.65 -11.43 -5.12
CA GLY A 43 -2.53 -12.21 -5.99
C GLY A 43 -2.10 -12.11 -7.45
N PRO A 44 -2.69 -12.90 -8.36
CA PRO A 44 -2.38 -12.89 -9.79
C PRO A 44 -2.55 -11.51 -10.43
N SER A 45 -1.88 -11.28 -11.57
CA SER A 45 -2.09 -10.04 -12.32
C SER A 45 -3.56 -9.89 -12.74
N GLY A 46 -4.10 -8.68 -12.58
CA GLY A 46 -5.50 -8.40 -12.93
C GLY A 46 -6.56 -8.95 -11.96
N CYS A 47 -6.19 -9.52 -10.80
CA CYS A 47 -7.16 -10.02 -9.81
C CYS A 47 -7.90 -8.93 -9.02
N GLY A 48 -7.53 -7.64 -9.17
CA GLY A 48 -8.25 -6.54 -8.53
C GLY A 48 -7.54 -5.86 -7.35
N LYS A 49 -6.28 -6.16 -7.03
CA LYS A 49 -5.51 -5.54 -5.92
C LYS A 49 -5.54 -4.00 -5.98
N SER A 50 -5.10 -3.43 -7.10
CA SER A 50 -5.12 -1.98 -7.31
C SER A 50 -6.54 -1.41 -7.33
N THR A 51 -7.54 -2.20 -7.79
CA THR A 51 -8.95 -1.80 -7.71
C THR A 51 -9.40 -1.71 -6.27
N LEU A 52 -9.06 -2.70 -5.43
CA LEU A 52 -9.39 -2.71 -4.01
C LEU A 52 -8.74 -1.51 -3.29
N LEU A 53 -7.45 -1.26 -3.53
CA LEU A 53 -6.75 -0.11 -2.99
C LEU A 53 -7.42 1.21 -3.39
N ARG A 54 -7.83 1.36 -4.67
CA ARG A 54 -8.54 2.55 -5.16
C ARG A 54 -9.96 2.68 -4.58
N VAL A 55 -10.62 1.58 -4.26
CA VAL A 55 -11.92 1.60 -3.57
C VAL A 55 -11.74 2.04 -2.10
N ILE A 56 -10.71 1.57 -1.39
CA ILE A 56 -10.38 2.05 -0.04
C ILE A 56 -10.15 3.57 -0.05
N GLY A 57 -9.41 4.07 -1.04
CA GLY A 57 -9.12 5.49 -1.22
C GLY A 57 -10.25 6.31 -1.87
N ASP A 58 -11.46 5.80 -2.05
CA ASP A 58 -12.57 6.50 -2.74
C ASP A 58 -12.17 7.11 -4.11
N LEU A 59 -11.22 6.48 -4.80
CA LEU A 59 -10.86 6.83 -6.18
C LEU A 59 -11.72 6.07 -7.19
N VAL A 60 -12.32 4.97 -6.75
CA VAL A 60 -13.27 4.14 -7.49
C VAL A 60 -14.41 3.78 -6.54
N GLU A 61 -15.62 4.15 -6.90
CA GLU A 61 -16.81 3.86 -6.10
C GLU A 61 -17.18 2.36 -6.22
N PRO A 62 -17.46 1.66 -5.11
CA PRO A 62 -17.92 0.27 -5.15
C PRO A 62 -19.32 0.18 -5.80
N THR A 63 -19.62 -0.97 -6.43
CA THR A 63 -20.96 -1.25 -6.98
C THR A 63 -21.92 -1.70 -5.89
N ALA A 64 -21.40 -2.40 -4.88
CA ALA A 64 -22.13 -2.83 -3.68
C ALA A 64 -21.16 -2.92 -2.49
N GLY A 65 -21.70 -2.97 -1.28
CA GLY A 65 -20.93 -3.00 -0.03
C GLY A 65 -20.50 -1.61 0.42
N THR A 66 -19.73 -1.55 1.51
CA THR A 66 -19.29 -0.29 2.12
C THR A 66 -17.83 -0.32 2.52
N VAL A 67 -17.19 0.86 2.50
CA VAL A 67 -15.83 1.07 3.03
C VAL A 67 -15.86 2.22 4.01
N THR A 68 -15.27 1.99 5.19
CA THR A 68 -15.00 3.04 6.15
C THR A 68 -13.51 3.13 6.45
N VAL A 69 -13.02 4.35 6.62
CA VAL A 69 -11.65 4.69 7.03
C VAL A 69 -11.73 5.58 8.26
N ASN A 70 -11.06 5.22 9.34
CA ASN A 70 -11.14 5.92 10.64
C ASN A 70 -12.60 6.10 11.13
N GLY A 71 -13.47 5.11 10.89
CA GLY A 71 -14.89 5.19 11.25
C GLY A 71 -15.73 6.12 10.37
N LYS A 72 -15.17 6.75 9.33
CA LYS A 72 -15.84 7.63 8.38
C LYS A 72 -16.08 6.91 7.05
N PRO A 73 -17.11 7.27 6.26
CA PRO A 73 -17.20 6.85 4.87
C PRO A 73 -15.91 7.20 4.11
N ALA A 74 -15.44 6.33 3.20
CA ALA A 74 -14.18 6.51 2.47
C ALA A 74 -14.08 7.90 1.78
N ARG A 75 -15.19 8.40 1.23
CA ARG A 75 -15.29 9.74 0.64
C ARG A 75 -14.97 10.85 1.62
N GLN A 76 -15.49 10.77 2.85
CA GLN A 76 -15.22 11.77 3.89
C GLN A 76 -13.75 11.69 4.33
N ALA A 77 -13.23 10.48 4.54
CA ALA A 77 -11.82 10.28 4.89
C ALA A 77 -10.86 10.86 3.82
N ARG A 78 -11.20 10.72 2.53
CA ARG A 78 -10.43 11.34 1.44
C ARG A 78 -10.44 12.86 1.51
N THR A 79 -11.61 13.45 1.78
CA THR A 79 -11.78 14.91 1.87
C THR A 79 -11.05 15.48 3.09
N ASP A 80 -11.05 14.75 4.20
CA ASP A 80 -10.39 15.14 5.45
C ASP A 80 -8.86 14.92 5.41
N GLY A 81 -8.34 14.20 4.40
CA GLY A 81 -6.93 13.87 4.30
C GLY A 81 -6.50 12.77 5.27
N ASP A 82 -7.36 11.82 5.60
CA ASP A 82 -7.05 10.74 6.55
C ASP A 82 -6.06 9.70 5.99
N TYR A 83 -5.79 9.68 4.69
CA TYR A 83 -4.86 8.75 4.08
C TYR A 83 -3.91 9.40 3.07
N GLY A 84 -2.69 8.87 2.96
CA GLY A 84 -1.74 9.12 1.90
C GLY A 84 -1.78 8.01 0.85
N ILE A 85 -1.47 8.34 -0.41
CA ILE A 85 -1.38 7.34 -1.48
C ILE A 85 -0.07 7.46 -2.24
N VAL A 86 0.54 6.30 -2.51
CA VAL A 86 1.73 6.13 -3.36
C VAL A 86 1.35 5.21 -4.50
N PHE A 87 1.53 5.66 -5.72
CA PHE A 87 1.28 4.88 -6.94
C PHE A 87 2.55 4.18 -7.41
N GLN A 88 2.41 3.24 -8.32
CA GLN A 88 3.51 2.54 -8.98
C GLN A 88 4.47 3.51 -9.66
N ASP A 89 3.94 4.47 -10.42
CA ASP A 89 4.70 5.62 -10.89
C ASP A 89 4.70 6.70 -9.80
N ALA A 90 5.81 7.38 -9.60
CA ALA A 90 5.94 8.40 -8.54
C ALA A 90 4.97 9.59 -8.71
N VAL A 91 4.44 9.80 -9.92
CA VAL A 91 3.46 10.85 -10.28
C VAL A 91 3.82 12.20 -9.66
N LEU A 92 5.08 12.62 -9.86
CA LEU A 92 5.55 13.93 -9.41
C LEU A 92 5.20 15.01 -10.44
N PHE A 93 4.99 16.23 -9.95
CA PHE A 93 4.79 17.38 -10.83
C PHE A 93 6.13 17.90 -11.33
N ASP A 94 6.42 17.73 -12.62
CA ASP A 94 7.68 18.10 -13.23
C ASP A 94 8.03 19.59 -13.10
N TRP A 95 7.03 20.47 -13.11
CA TRP A 95 7.20 21.92 -12.94
C TRP A 95 7.42 22.36 -11.49
N ARG A 96 7.39 21.43 -10.53
CA ARG A 96 7.68 21.68 -9.12
C ARG A 96 9.01 21.05 -8.72
N THR A 97 9.74 21.71 -7.84
CA THR A 97 10.92 21.11 -7.20
C THR A 97 10.50 19.96 -6.28
N VAL A 98 11.46 19.16 -5.84
CA VAL A 98 11.28 18.09 -4.84
C VAL A 98 10.58 18.63 -3.59
N ALA A 99 11.11 19.68 -2.99
CA ALA A 99 10.50 20.30 -1.81
C ALA A 99 9.05 20.74 -2.06
N LYS A 100 8.77 21.33 -3.23
CA LYS A 100 7.40 21.77 -3.60
C LYS A 100 6.47 20.61 -3.90
N ASN A 101 6.97 19.45 -4.38
CA ASN A 101 6.17 18.24 -4.52
C ASN A 101 5.77 17.71 -3.14
N ILE A 102 6.68 17.63 -2.19
CA ILE A 102 6.40 17.21 -0.81
C ILE A 102 5.46 18.18 -0.11
N ALA A 103 5.63 19.49 -0.33
CA ALA A 103 4.79 20.53 0.28
C ALA A 103 3.33 20.54 -0.20
N LEU A 104 3.04 19.95 -1.37
CA LEU A 104 1.75 20.07 -2.02
C LEU A 104 0.53 19.69 -1.14
N PRO A 105 0.49 18.50 -0.50
CA PRO A 105 -0.65 18.17 0.36
C PRO A 105 -0.79 19.13 1.55
N LEU A 106 0.32 19.64 2.08
CA LEU A 106 0.31 20.61 3.17
C LEU A 106 -0.25 21.97 2.72
N GLU A 107 0.01 22.36 1.46
CA GLU A 107 -0.59 23.55 0.85
C GLU A 107 -2.11 23.39 0.73
N MET A 108 -2.56 22.22 0.28
CA MET A 108 -3.99 21.92 0.12
C MET A 108 -4.73 21.89 1.45
N LEU A 109 -4.07 21.40 2.51
CA LEU A 109 -4.60 21.39 3.88
C LEU A 109 -4.47 22.73 4.62
N GLY A 110 -4.00 23.78 3.95
CA GLY A 110 -3.93 25.12 4.50
C GLY A 110 -2.88 25.35 5.59
N TRP A 111 -1.85 24.50 5.65
CA TRP A 111 -0.77 24.70 6.63
C TRP A 111 -0.05 26.02 6.36
N ASP A 112 0.34 26.75 7.40
CA ASP A 112 1.10 27.97 7.28
C ASP A 112 2.52 27.70 6.73
N ARG A 113 3.15 28.72 6.17
CA ARG A 113 4.44 28.61 5.48
C ARG A 113 5.58 28.14 6.39
N PRO A 114 5.76 28.62 7.62
CA PRO A 114 6.80 28.14 8.52
C PRO A 114 6.68 26.67 8.85
N ARG A 115 5.46 26.21 9.23
CA ARG A 115 5.18 24.82 9.55
C ARG A 115 5.42 23.89 8.35
N ARG A 116 4.96 24.29 7.14
CA ARG A 116 5.22 23.53 5.91
C ARG A 116 6.72 23.38 5.66
N HIS A 117 7.49 24.47 5.78
CA HIS A 117 8.92 24.43 5.51
C HIS A 117 9.66 23.50 6.47
N ALA A 118 9.35 23.56 7.77
CA ALA A 118 9.91 22.66 8.77
C ALA A 118 9.57 21.20 8.45
N ARG A 119 8.30 20.91 8.12
CA ARG A 119 7.86 19.54 7.80
C ARG A 119 8.47 19.00 6.51
N VAL A 120 8.62 19.82 5.48
CA VAL A 120 9.30 19.42 4.23
C VAL A 120 10.76 19.09 4.49
N ALA A 121 11.47 19.86 5.32
CA ALA A 121 12.84 19.57 5.69
C ALA A 121 12.94 18.22 6.43
N GLU A 122 12.07 17.98 7.40
CA GLU A 122 11.97 16.69 8.10
C GLU A 122 11.73 15.52 7.15
N MET A 123 10.81 15.67 6.20
CA MET A 123 10.50 14.63 5.22
C MET A 123 11.67 14.36 4.26
N LEU A 124 12.41 15.40 3.87
CA LEU A 124 13.61 15.26 3.05
C LEU A 124 14.72 14.50 3.76
N GLU A 125 14.93 14.77 5.04
CA GLU A 125 15.88 14.01 5.88
C GLU A 125 15.42 12.55 6.05
N LEU A 126 14.13 12.35 6.33
CA LEU A 126 13.55 11.01 6.50
C LEU A 126 13.78 10.09 5.30
N VAL A 127 13.73 10.63 4.08
CA VAL A 127 13.96 9.87 2.83
C VAL A 127 15.37 10.05 2.25
N GLU A 128 16.30 10.61 3.01
CA GLU A 128 17.71 10.83 2.64
C GLU A 128 17.89 11.65 1.36
N LEU A 129 17.06 12.69 1.17
CA LEU A 129 17.10 13.60 0.03
C LEU A 129 17.32 15.07 0.41
N GLY A 130 17.91 15.36 1.58
CA GLY A 130 18.14 16.73 2.08
C GLY A 130 18.85 17.64 1.09
N GLY A 131 19.86 17.11 0.34
CA GLY A 131 20.58 17.86 -0.68
C GLY A 131 19.84 18.08 -2.00
N PHE A 132 18.63 17.54 -2.18
CA PHE A 132 17.89 17.55 -3.45
C PHE A 132 16.63 18.42 -3.43
N ALA A 133 16.43 19.23 -2.38
CA ALA A 133 15.22 20.03 -2.17
C ALA A 133 14.82 20.90 -3.38
N ASP A 134 15.80 21.54 -4.02
CA ASP A 134 15.59 22.44 -5.15
C ASP A 134 15.70 21.77 -6.53
N HIS A 135 15.98 20.46 -6.58
CA HIS A 135 16.01 19.69 -7.82
C HIS A 135 14.59 19.44 -8.33
N HIS A 136 14.48 19.19 -9.64
CA HIS A 136 13.23 18.80 -10.29
C HIS A 136 13.19 17.27 -10.50
N PRO A 137 12.00 16.66 -10.67
CA PRO A 137 11.85 15.22 -10.83
C PRO A 137 12.76 14.60 -11.89
N TRP A 138 12.91 15.23 -13.04
CA TRP A 138 13.78 14.72 -14.14
C TRP A 138 15.27 14.68 -13.80
N GLN A 139 15.70 15.31 -12.73
CA GLN A 139 17.10 15.28 -12.24
C GLN A 139 17.35 14.13 -11.27
N LEU A 140 16.32 13.35 -10.94
CA LEU A 140 16.36 12.27 -9.96
C LEU A 140 16.30 10.91 -10.63
N SER A 141 16.95 9.90 -10.02
CA SER A 141 16.72 8.51 -10.39
C SER A 141 15.29 8.06 -10.04
N GLY A 142 14.80 6.97 -10.65
CA GLY A 142 13.48 6.44 -10.37
C GLY A 142 13.25 6.12 -8.88
N GLY A 143 14.26 5.54 -8.21
CA GLY A 143 14.21 5.29 -6.77
C GLY A 143 14.13 6.56 -5.92
N MET A 144 14.86 7.62 -6.32
CA MET A 144 14.76 8.93 -5.66
C MET A 144 13.38 9.56 -5.86
N GLN A 145 12.82 9.48 -7.06
CA GLN A 145 11.46 9.95 -7.34
C GLN A 145 10.42 9.21 -6.47
N GLN A 146 10.60 7.91 -6.31
CA GLN A 146 9.71 7.11 -5.46
C GLN A 146 9.81 7.51 -3.99
N ARG A 147 11.01 7.78 -3.47
CA ARG A 147 11.19 8.34 -2.12
C ARG A 147 10.51 9.70 -1.95
N VAL A 148 10.57 10.58 -2.94
CA VAL A 148 9.81 11.85 -2.93
C VAL A 148 8.30 11.61 -2.88
N SER A 149 7.79 10.62 -3.63
CA SER A 149 6.38 10.24 -3.61
C SER A 149 5.95 9.74 -2.22
N ILE A 150 6.77 8.92 -1.57
CA ILE A 150 6.55 8.43 -0.20
C ILE A 150 6.57 9.61 0.79
N ALA A 151 7.59 10.47 0.73
CA ALA A 151 7.70 11.66 1.57
C ALA A 151 6.48 12.57 1.42
N ARG A 152 6.00 12.78 0.20
CA ARG A 152 4.78 13.55 -0.09
C ARG A 152 3.54 12.92 0.55
N ALA A 153 3.40 11.59 0.45
CA ALA A 153 2.26 10.89 1.02
C ALA A 153 2.25 10.89 2.56
N LEU A 154 3.43 10.98 3.18
CA LEU A 154 3.61 11.00 4.64
C LEU A 154 3.66 12.42 5.24
N ALA A 155 3.80 13.46 4.42
CA ALA A 155 4.04 14.82 4.89
C ALA A 155 2.98 15.34 5.87
N PHE A 156 1.74 14.97 5.69
CA PHE A 156 0.60 15.41 6.54
C PHE A 156 0.20 14.42 7.63
N GLU A 157 1.05 13.41 7.92
CA GLU A 157 0.87 12.42 8.99
C GLU A 157 -0.43 11.60 8.88
N PRO A 158 -0.69 10.97 7.74
CA PRO A 158 -1.92 10.21 7.55
C PRO A 158 -1.97 8.99 8.48
N ALA A 159 -3.15 8.66 9.00
CA ALA A 159 -3.38 7.44 9.77
C ALA A 159 -3.28 6.18 8.91
N LEU A 160 -3.52 6.31 7.60
CA LEU A 160 -3.49 5.21 6.62
C LEU A 160 -2.61 5.58 5.43
N LEU A 161 -1.75 4.65 5.01
CA LEU A 161 -0.94 4.75 3.80
C LEU A 161 -1.36 3.66 2.81
N LEU A 162 -1.75 4.06 1.61
CA LEU A 162 -2.11 3.18 0.51
C LEU A 162 -0.97 3.15 -0.51
N MET A 163 -0.41 1.97 -0.82
CA MET A 163 0.73 1.84 -1.72
C MET A 163 0.44 0.80 -2.81
N ASP A 164 0.43 1.23 -4.07
CA ASP A 164 0.15 0.39 -5.25
C ASP A 164 1.45 0.06 -5.99
N GLU A 165 2.05 -1.10 -5.71
CA GLU A 165 3.31 -1.59 -6.30
C GLU A 165 4.44 -0.55 -6.32
N PRO A 166 4.74 0.14 -5.19
CA PRO A 166 5.60 1.33 -5.20
C PRO A 166 7.03 1.06 -5.67
N PHE A 167 7.47 -0.19 -5.64
CA PHE A 167 8.84 -0.59 -5.99
C PHE A 167 8.90 -1.52 -7.21
N GLY A 168 7.78 -1.71 -7.92
CA GLY A 168 7.65 -2.67 -9.01
C GLY A 168 8.59 -2.43 -10.20
N ALA A 169 8.94 -1.18 -10.48
CA ALA A 169 9.82 -0.79 -11.59
C ALA A 169 11.32 -0.74 -11.23
N LEU A 170 11.70 -1.06 -9.98
CA LEU A 170 13.07 -0.95 -9.50
C LEU A 170 13.81 -2.29 -9.58
N ASP A 171 15.14 -2.21 -9.73
CA ASP A 171 16.01 -3.37 -9.62
C ASP A 171 15.99 -3.95 -8.20
N GLU A 172 16.40 -5.22 -8.05
CA GLU A 172 16.31 -5.98 -6.81
C GLU A 172 17.07 -5.31 -5.64
N MET A 173 18.30 -4.86 -5.87
CA MET A 173 19.13 -4.26 -4.82
C MET A 173 18.53 -2.93 -4.31
N THR A 174 18.03 -2.10 -5.21
CA THR A 174 17.35 -0.85 -4.87
C THR A 174 16.05 -1.13 -4.12
N ARG A 175 15.28 -2.13 -4.55
CA ARG A 175 14.03 -2.55 -3.89
C ARG A 175 14.27 -3.03 -2.46
N GLU A 176 15.28 -3.88 -2.24
CA GLU A 176 15.62 -4.36 -0.89
C GLU A 176 15.98 -3.23 0.06
N ARG A 177 16.78 -2.27 -0.41
CA ARG A 177 17.14 -1.09 0.39
C ARG A 177 15.90 -0.26 0.72
N LEU A 178 15.04 0.02 -0.26
CA LEU A 178 13.82 0.80 -0.04
C LEU A 178 12.80 0.09 0.87
N ASN A 179 12.77 -1.23 0.86
CA ASN A 179 11.97 -2.02 1.80
C ASN A 179 12.43 -1.80 3.25
N LEU A 180 13.74 -1.79 3.51
CA LEU A 180 14.29 -1.49 4.83
C LEU A 180 14.00 -0.05 5.25
N GLU A 181 14.18 0.91 4.35
CA GLU A 181 13.85 2.32 4.58
C GLU A 181 12.35 2.50 4.91
N LEU A 182 11.47 1.87 4.12
CA LEU A 182 10.02 1.92 4.36
C LEU A 182 9.63 1.34 5.72
N LEU A 183 10.23 0.21 6.13
CA LEU A 183 9.99 -0.37 7.45
C LEU A 183 10.45 0.57 8.58
N SER A 184 11.61 1.19 8.43
CA SER A 184 12.11 2.17 9.40
C SER A 184 11.15 3.37 9.54
N ILE A 185 10.68 3.90 8.43
CA ILE A 185 9.70 5.00 8.38
C ILE A 185 8.38 4.57 9.05
N TRP A 186 7.86 3.40 8.69
CA TRP A 186 6.63 2.86 9.26
C TRP A 186 6.71 2.66 10.78
N GLN A 187 7.83 2.11 11.27
CA GLN A 187 8.06 1.92 12.72
C GLN A 187 8.10 3.24 13.49
N GLN A 188 8.62 4.30 12.88
CA GLN A 188 8.69 5.62 13.51
C GLN A 188 7.33 6.31 13.56
N LEU A 189 6.51 6.17 12.52
CA LEU A 189 5.25 6.90 12.38
C LEU A 189 4.03 6.13 12.93
N GLY A 190 4.07 4.80 12.96
CA GLY A 190 2.97 3.96 13.44
C GLY A 190 1.71 4.01 12.57
N SER A 191 1.80 4.48 11.34
CA SER A 191 0.67 4.52 10.40
C SER A 191 0.22 3.11 10.01
N THR A 192 -1.08 2.92 9.73
CA THR A 192 -1.57 1.69 9.10
C THR A 192 -1.21 1.68 7.63
N VAL A 193 -0.78 0.53 7.07
CA VAL A 193 -0.34 0.43 5.67
C VAL A 193 -1.12 -0.65 4.94
N VAL A 194 -1.63 -0.32 3.75
CA VAL A 194 -2.08 -1.28 2.72
C VAL A 194 -1.07 -1.24 1.57
N PHE A 195 -0.39 -2.34 1.36
CA PHE A 195 0.70 -2.47 0.39
C PHE A 195 0.37 -3.50 -0.67
N VAL A 196 0.25 -3.08 -1.91
CA VAL A 196 0.06 -3.99 -3.06
C VAL A 196 1.41 -4.34 -3.63
N THR A 197 1.66 -5.63 -3.81
CA THR A 197 2.86 -6.15 -4.48
C THR A 197 2.56 -7.46 -5.21
N HIS A 198 3.41 -7.81 -6.16
CA HIS A 198 3.44 -9.13 -6.80
C HIS A 198 4.57 -10.02 -6.26
N SER A 199 5.44 -9.50 -5.39
CA SER A 199 6.55 -10.22 -4.77
C SER A 199 6.15 -10.83 -3.43
N ILE A 200 6.13 -12.17 -3.33
CA ILE A 200 5.82 -12.89 -2.09
C ILE A 200 6.87 -12.55 -1.02
N SER A 201 8.15 -12.52 -1.39
CA SER A 201 9.26 -12.21 -0.50
C SER A 201 9.11 -10.81 0.10
N GLU A 202 8.74 -9.82 -0.70
CA GLU A 202 8.47 -8.45 -0.25
C GLU A 202 7.28 -8.39 0.70
N ALA A 203 6.15 -9.04 0.35
CA ALA A 203 4.96 -9.10 1.20
C ALA A 203 5.26 -9.69 2.57
N VAL A 204 5.99 -10.82 2.64
CA VAL A 204 6.39 -11.46 3.89
C VAL A 204 7.37 -10.59 4.67
N PHE A 205 8.32 -9.94 3.98
CA PHE A 205 9.33 -9.12 4.64
C PHE A 205 8.75 -7.86 5.27
N LEU A 206 7.76 -7.22 4.65
CA LEU A 206 7.23 -5.94 5.11
C LEU A 206 6.09 -6.09 6.13
N SER A 207 5.24 -7.09 5.96
CA SER A 207 3.91 -7.10 6.57
C SER A 207 3.84 -7.78 7.93
N SER A 208 2.88 -7.36 8.74
CA SER A 208 2.39 -8.14 9.88
C SER A 208 1.39 -9.22 9.44
N ARG A 209 0.78 -9.02 8.25
CA ARG A 209 -0.22 -9.94 7.67
C ARG A 209 -0.23 -9.83 6.15
N VAL A 210 -0.26 -10.97 5.47
CA VAL A 210 -0.42 -11.05 4.02
C VAL A 210 -1.83 -11.54 3.68
N VAL A 211 -2.56 -10.77 2.89
CA VAL A 211 -3.88 -11.10 2.35
C VAL A 211 -3.71 -11.58 0.92
N VAL A 212 -4.13 -12.80 0.64
CA VAL A 212 -4.06 -13.42 -0.67
C VAL A 212 -5.39 -13.27 -1.38
N MET A 213 -5.36 -12.75 -2.61
CA MET A 213 -6.54 -12.60 -3.47
C MET A 213 -6.58 -13.68 -4.55
N SER A 214 -7.78 -14.16 -4.85
CA SER A 214 -8.06 -15.09 -5.95
C SER A 214 -7.94 -14.42 -7.33
N PRO A 215 -7.83 -15.19 -8.43
CA PRO A 215 -8.08 -14.69 -9.78
C PRO A 215 -9.42 -13.98 -9.90
N ARG A 216 -9.63 -13.26 -11.00
CA ARG A 216 -10.85 -12.50 -11.27
C ARG A 216 -12.09 -13.42 -11.37
N PRO A 217 -13.22 -13.05 -10.73
CA PRO A 217 -13.42 -11.91 -9.84
C PRO A 217 -12.63 -12.06 -8.54
N GLY A 218 -11.86 -11.00 -8.17
CA GLY A 218 -11.03 -11.01 -6.98
C GLY A 218 -11.86 -11.18 -5.71
N ARG A 219 -11.51 -12.20 -4.92
CA ARG A 219 -12.03 -12.47 -3.57
C ARG A 219 -10.85 -12.62 -2.62
N ILE A 220 -11.07 -12.52 -1.33
CA ILE A 220 -10.05 -12.90 -0.35
C ILE A 220 -9.99 -14.43 -0.30
N ALA A 221 -8.90 -14.99 -0.81
CA ALA A 221 -8.63 -16.42 -0.82
C ALA A 221 -8.17 -16.91 0.56
N GLY A 222 -7.46 -16.08 1.29
CA GLY A 222 -7.01 -16.37 2.64
C GLY A 222 -6.06 -15.29 3.17
N THR A 223 -5.63 -15.48 4.42
CA THR A 223 -4.77 -14.54 5.12
C THR A 223 -3.69 -15.32 5.87
N VAL A 224 -2.43 -14.90 5.76
CA VAL A 224 -1.29 -15.46 6.46
C VAL A 224 -0.77 -14.43 7.46
N PRO A 225 -0.84 -14.69 8.78
CA PRO A 225 -0.19 -13.85 9.76
C PRO A 225 1.33 -14.01 9.67
N ILE A 226 2.08 -12.92 9.78
CA ILE A 226 3.53 -12.92 9.71
C ILE A 226 4.09 -12.66 11.10
N ASP A 227 4.60 -13.70 11.73
CA ASP A 227 5.11 -13.72 13.08
C ASP A 227 6.62 -13.40 13.20
N LEU A 228 7.20 -12.85 12.13
CA LEU A 228 8.59 -12.37 12.15
C LEU A 228 8.69 -11.11 13.02
N PRO A 229 9.64 -11.07 13.96
CA PRO A 229 9.80 -9.93 14.86
C PRO A 229 10.28 -8.68 14.12
N TYR A 230 9.97 -7.51 14.66
CA TYR A 230 10.57 -6.24 14.28
C TYR A 230 11.63 -5.82 15.31
N PRO A 231 12.68 -5.05 14.93
CA PRO A 231 12.98 -4.58 13.57
C PRO A 231 13.46 -5.73 12.67
N ARG A 232 13.07 -5.70 11.38
CA ARG A 232 13.54 -6.66 10.39
C ARG A 232 14.76 -6.11 9.67
N THR A 233 15.74 -6.99 9.45
CA THR A 233 17.03 -6.68 8.84
C THR A 233 17.28 -7.61 7.65
N VAL A 234 18.44 -7.48 7.00
CA VAL A 234 18.83 -8.38 5.89
C VAL A 234 18.84 -9.83 6.37
N GLU A 235 19.34 -10.09 7.57
CA GLU A 235 19.41 -11.43 8.18
C GLU A 235 18.01 -12.05 8.40
N THR A 236 16.97 -11.23 8.54
CA THR A 236 15.59 -11.74 8.63
C THR A 236 15.19 -12.54 7.39
N ARG A 237 15.72 -12.18 6.20
CA ARG A 237 15.47 -12.89 4.95
C ARG A 237 16.16 -14.25 4.87
N GLU A 238 17.20 -14.48 5.69
CA GLU A 238 17.96 -15.74 5.76
C GLU A 238 17.38 -16.69 6.83
N ALA A 239 16.46 -16.21 7.66
CA ALA A 239 15.87 -17.00 8.72
C ALA A 239 14.98 -18.14 8.16
N PRO A 240 15.06 -19.38 8.71
CA PRO A 240 14.21 -20.49 8.27
C PRO A 240 12.72 -20.14 8.28
N ARG A 241 12.26 -19.41 9.31
CA ARG A 241 10.87 -19.00 9.43
C ARG A 241 10.39 -18.08 8.28
N PHE A 242 11.29 -17.28 7.74
CA PHE A 242 10.98 -16.45 6.56
C PHE A 242 10.65 -17.32 5.34
N PHE A 243 11.45 -18.37 5.08
CA PHE A 243 11.23 -19.29 3.96
C PHE A 243 9.96 -20.13 4.14
N GLU A 244 9.63 -20.53 5.38
CA GLU A 244 8.37 -21.22 5.69
C GLU A 244 7.16 -20.33 5.34
N LEU A 245 7.17 -19.07 5.78
CA LEU A 245 6.10 -18.10 5.48
C LEU A 245 5.98 -17.79 3.98
N VAL A 246 7.11 -17.65 3.28
CA VAL A 246 7.12 -17.48 1.81
C VAL A 246 6.48 -18.70 1.14
N THR A 247 6.75 -19.90 1.63
CA THR A 247 6.17 -21.13 1.10
C THR A 247 4.68 -21.20 1.40
N GLU A 248 4.24 -20.85 2.61
CA GLU A 248 2.82 -20.83 3.01
C GLU A 248 2.01 -19.88 2.13
N VAL A 249 2.51 -18.66 1.90
CA VAL A 249 1.85 -17.69 1.00
C VAL A 249 1.80 -18.22 -0.43
N ARG A 250 2.89 -18.85 -0.92
CA ARG A 250 2.95 -19.43 -2.28
C ARG A 250 1.95 -20.57 -2.45
N GLU A 251 1.83 -21.46 -1.47
CA GLU A 251 0.87 -22.55 -1.51
C GLU A 251 -0.57 -22.05 -1.50
N LEU A 252 -0.87 -21.04 -0.68
CA LEU A 252 -2.19 -20.43 -0.64
C LEU A 252 -2.56 -19.78 -2.00
N LEU A 253 -1.59 -19.14 -2.66
CA LEU A 253 -1.76 -18.59 -4.00
C LEU A 253 -2.06 -19.68 -5.04
N ARG A 254 -1.36 -20.83 -4.97
CA ARG A 254 -1.54 -21.98 -5.89
C ARG A 254 -2.86 -22.68 -5.67
N THR A 255 -3.13 -23.13 -4.46
CA THR A 255 -4.26 -24.02 -4.16
C THR A 255 -5.62 -23.35 -4.34
N ARG A 256 -5.72 -22.07 -4.04
CA ARG A 256 -6.97 -21.32 -4.20
C ARG A 256 -7.05 -20.54 -5.51
N GLY A 257 -5.92 -20.37 -6.20
CA GLY A 257 -5.89 -19.84 -7.56
C GLY A 257 -6.42 -20.85 -8.59
N GLU A 258 -6.17 -22.14 -8.40
CA GLU A 258 -6.62 -23.20 -9.31
C GLU A 258 -8.09 -23.62 -9.09
N HIS A 259 -8.60 -23.54 -7.86
CA HIS A 259 -9.99 -23.97 -7.54
C HIS A 259 -11.08 -22.93 -7.89
N LEU A 260 -10.73 -21.75 -8.36
CA LEU A 260 -11.68 -20.68 -8.71
C LEU A 260 -11.68 -20.34 -10.21
N LEU A 261 -10.97 -21.13 -11.04
CA LEU A 261 -11.16 -21.08 -12.49
C LEU A 261 -12.49 -21.79 -12.81
N PRO A 262 -13.38 -21.21 -13.65
CA PRO A 262 -14.51 -21.93 -14.19
C PRO A 262 -14.03 -23.20 -14.87
N GLU A 263 -14.74 -24.34 -14.70
CA GLU A 263 -14.37 -25.63 -15.27
C GLU A 263 -14.21 -25.62 -16.82
N GLU A 264 -14.62 -24.57 -17.48
CA GLU A 264 -14.50 -24.38 -18.94
C GLU A 264 -13.11 -23.97 -19.44
N GLU A 265 -12.20 -23.42 -18.60
CA GLU A 265 -10.81 -23.07 -19.01
C GLU A 265 -9.78 -24.17 -18.72
N ALA A 266 -10.15 -25.22 -18.00
CA ALA A 266 -9.27 -26.36 -17.71
C ALA A 266 -9.22 -27.42 -18.84
N ALA A 267 -9.94 -27.22 -19.96
CA ALA A 267 -10.11 -28.17 -21.07
C ALA A 267 -9.48 -27.71 -22.39
N LEU A 268 -8.59 -26.73 -22.40
CA LEU A 268 -7.78 -26.29 -23.52
C LEU A 268 -6.30 -26.34 -23.11
#